data_5f5d153a6d78c3d0ce8def3a415c2d34
#
_entry.id   5f5d153a6d78c3d0ce8def3a415c2d34
#
_cell.length_a   1.000
_cell.length_b   1.000
_cell.length_c   1.000
_cell.angle_alpha   90.00
_cell.angle_beta   90.00
_cell.angle_gamma   90.00
#
_symmetry.space_group_name_H-M   'P 1'
#
loop_
_entity.id
_entity.type
_entity.pdbx_description
1 polymer ?
#
loop_
_entity_poly.entity_id
_entity_poly.type
_entity_poly.pdbx_seq_one_letter_code
_entity_poly.pdbx_strand_id
1 'polypeptide(L)'
;MDQKQMFKQMIDFQKSTFDNSFNAMSNLQEQGEKMVQTFVEQAAWLPEEGKKAVSGWITAYKDGRIKFKEAVEKNFEKVDKYFSGSQE
;
A
#
# COMPACT_ATOMS: atom_id res chain seq x y z
N MET A 1 -22.53 -24.46 7.57
CA MET A 1 -21.25 -23.78 7.76
C MET A 1 -21.27 -23.08 9.11
N ASP A 2 -20.26 -23.28 9.96
CA ASP A 2 -20.28 -22.63 11.25
C ASP A 2 -19.85 -21.16 11.16
N GLN A 3 -20.05 -20.43 12.24
CA GLN A 3 -19.79 -19.00 12.28
C GLN A 3 -18.32 -18.66 12.08
N LYS A 4 -17.43 -19.52 12.55
CA LYS A 4 -15.99 -19.31 12.38
C LYS A 4 -15.58 -19.34 10.94
N GLN A 5 -16.09 -20.32 10.19
CA GLN A 5 -15.79 -20.43 8.77
C GLN A 5 -16.33 -19.25 7.99
N MET A 6 -17.53 -18.81 8.34
CA MET A 6 -18.10 -17.62 7.70
C MET A 6 -17.26 -16.39 7.96
N PHE A 7 -16.80 -16.23 9.18
CA PHE A 7 -15.93 -15.12 9.55
C PHE A 7 -14.62 -15.16 8.80
N LYS A 8 -14.02 -16.35 8.73
CA LYS A 8 -12.75 -16.51 8.03
C LYS A 8 -12.88 -16.19 6.55
N GLN A 9 -13.95 -16.64 5.92
CA GLN A 9 -14.19 -16.34 4.52
C GLN A 9 -14.37 -14.85 4.30
N MET A 10 -15.05 -14.18 5.21
CA MET A 10 -15.24 -12.74 5.10
C MET A 10 -13.90 -12.01 5.23
N ILE A 11 -13.04 -12.44 6.16
CA ILE A 11 -11.73 -11.86 6.34
C ILE A 11 -10.86 -12.09 5.11
N ASP A 12 -10.88 -13.30 4.55
CA ASP A 12 -10.13 -13.62 3.34
C ASP A 12 -10.60 -12.76 2.16
N PHE A 13 -11.90 -12.55 2.06
CA PHE A 13 -12.46 -11.68 1.03
C PHE A 13 -11.98 -10.25 1.20
N GLN A 14 -12.02 -9.72 2.42
CA GLN A 14 -11.56 -8.37 2.69
C GLN A 14 -10.07 -8.22 2.40
N LYS A 15 -9.29 -9.22 2.75
CA LYS A 15 -7.86 -9.21 2.45
C LYS A 15 -7.60 -9.16 0.96
N SER A 16 -8.30 -10.00 0.19
CA SER A 16 -8.17 -9.98 -1.27
C SER A 16 -8.60 -8.65 -1.86
N THR A 17 -9.69 -8.10 -1.36
CA THR A 17 -10.18 -6.80 -1.82
C THR A 17 -9.18 -5.71 -1.51
N PHE A 18 -8.61 -5.73 -0.31
CA PHE A 18 -7.58 -4.77 0.06
C PHE A 18 -6.36 -4.88 -0.85
N ASP A 19 -5.87 -6.11 -1.08
CA ASP A 19 -4.70 -6.31 -1.92
C ASP A 19 -4.94 -5.83 -3.34
N ASN A 20 -6.10 -6.13 -3.91
CA ASN A 20 -6.44 -5.69 -5.25
C ASN A 20 -6.56 -4.17 -5.33
N SER A 21 -7.23 -3.56 -4.37
CA SER A 21 -7.39 -2.11 -4.33
C SER A 21 -6.06 -1.41 -4.12
N PHE A 22 -5.24 -1.94 -3.23
CA PHE A 22 -3.94 -1.37 -2.96
C PHE A 22 -3.03 -1.45 -4.17
N ASN A 23 -3.04 -2.59 -4.88
CA ASN A 23 -2.23 -2.74 -6.08
C ASN A 23 -2.66 -1.78 -7.18
N ALA A 24 -3.97 -1.62 -7.38
CA ALA A 24 -4.49 -0.68 -8.36
C ALA A 24 -4.10 0.76 -8.00
N MET A 25 -4.25 1.12 -6.74
CA MET A 25 -3.89 2.44 -6.27
C MET A 25 -2.39 2.68 -6.40
N SER A 26 -1.57 1.68 -6.07
CA SER A 26 -0.12 1.78 -6.18
C SER A 26 0.31 1.99 -7.62
N ASN A 27 -0.31 1.29 -8.56
CA ASN A 27 0.00 1.47 -9.99
C ASN A 27 -0.32 2.89 -10.45
N LEU A 28 -1.47 3.42 -10.04
CA LEU A 28 -1.83 4.80 -10.36
C LEU A 28 -0.86 5.79 -9.75
N GLN A 29 -0.46 5.57 -8.52
CA GLN A 29 0.49 6.45 -7.85
C GLN A 29 1.86 6.40 -8.50
N GLU A 30 2.32 5.21 -8.89
CA GLU A 30 3.59 5.07 -9.57
C GLU A 30 3.59 5.80 -10.91
N GLN A 31 2.49 5.73 -11.65
CA GLN A 31 2.37 6.49 -12.89
C GLN A 31 2.44 7.98 -12.64
N GLY A 32 1.74 8.45 -11.60
CA GLY A 32 1.78 9.85 -11.21
C GLY A 32 3.18 10.29 -10.80
N GLU A 33 3.87 9.45 -10.05
CA GLU A 33 5.24 9.73 -9.62
C GLU A 33 6.18 9.84 -10.82
N LYS A 34 6.04 8.96 -11.79
CA LYS A 34 6.85 9.03 -13.02
C LYS A 34 6.57 10.30 -13.80
N MET A 35 5.33 10.72 -13.88
CA MET A 35 4.97 11.96 -14.54
C MET A 35 5.61 13.16 -13.85
N VAL A 36 5.56 13.18 -12.52
CA VAL A 36 6.17 14.26 -11.75
C VAL A 36 7.68 14.27 -11.95
N GLN A 37 8.32 13.10 -11.91
CA GLN A 37 9.76 13.01 -12.12
C GLN A 37 10.16 13.50 -13.51
N THR A 38 9.41 13.11 -14.52
CA THR A 38 9.66 13.54 -15.89
C THR A 38 9.54 15.06 -15.98
N PHE A 39 8.51 15.63 -15.38
CA PHE A 39 8.31 17.07 -15.36
C PHE A 39 9.50 17.78 -14.69
N VAL A 40 9.94 17.26 -13.55
CA VAL A 40 11.06 17.84 -12.80
C VAL A 40 12.34 17.79 -13.63
N GLU A 41 12.60 16.66 -14.30
CA GLU A 41 13.78 16.51 -15.15
C GLU A 41 13.79 17.49 -16.30
N GLN A 42 12.63 17.79 -16.86
CA GLN A 42 12.49 18.70 -17.99
C GLN A 42 12.42 20.16 -17.59
N ALA A 43 12.21 20.42 -16.30
CA ALA A 43 12.09 21.80 -15.78
C ALA A 43 13.47 22.43 -15.60
N ALA A 44 13.99 23.03 -16.65
CA ALA A 44 15.32 23.63 -16.63
C ALA A 44 15.43 24.79 -15.59
N TRP A 45 14.29 25.39 -15.25
CA TRP A 45 14.24 26.52 -14.29
C TRP A 45 14.31 26.05 -12.84
N LEU A 46 14.13 24.75 -12.58
CA LEU A 46 14.09 24.23 -11.23
C LEU A 46 15.50 23.94 -10.71
N PRO A 47 15.92 24.55 -9.58
CA PRO A 47 17.25 24.31 -9.06
C PRO A 47 17.38 22.90 -8.49
N GLU A 48 18.63 22.45 -8.33
CA GLU A 48 18.93 21.12 -7.79
C GLU A 48 18.25 20.86 -6.44
N GLU A 49 18.23 21.87 -5.57
CA GLU A 49 17.59 21.73 -4.26
C GLU A 49 16.11 21.45 -4.39
N GLY A 50 15.45 22.10 -5.34
CA GLY A 50 14.04 21.83 -5.63
C GLY A 50 13.81 20.43 -6.16
N LYS A 51 14.70 19.97 -7.05
CA LYS A 51 14.62 18.61 -7.58
C LYS A 51 14.79 17.57 -6.47
N LYS A 52 15.74 17.78 -5.58
CA LYS A 52 15.95 16.90 -4.44
C LYS A 52 14.75 16.90 -3.48
N ALA A 53 14.16 18.06 -3.27
CA ALA A 53 12.97 18.15 -2.40
C ALA A 53 11.81 17.32 -2.97
N VAL A 54 11.58 17.43 -4.28
CA VAL A 54 10.52 16.65 -4.93
C VAL A 54 10.82 15.15 -4.85
N SER A 55 12.06 14.76 -5.15
CA SER A 55 12.46 13.35 -5.07
C SER A 55 12.33 12.81 -3.66
N GLY A 56 12.71 13.59 -2.65
CA GLY A 56 12.56 13.20 -1.26
C GLY A 56 11.11 13.02 -0.86
N TRP A 57 10.25 13.91 -1.34
CA TRP A 57 8.82 13.80 -1.08
C TRP A 57 8.23 12.53 -1.69
N ILE A 58 8.60 12.22 -2.94
CA ILE A 58 8.14 11.00 -3.61
C ILE A 58 8.60 9.76 -2.84
N THR A 59 9.88 9.73 -2.43
CA THR A 59 10.43 8.61 -1.66
C THR A 59 9.68 8.44 -0.34
N ALA A 60 9.44 9.52 0.38
CA ALA A 60 8.71 9.46 1.64
C ALA A 60 7.30 8.94 1.45
N TYR A 61 6.65 9.34 0.37
CA TYR A 61 5.30 8.88 0.05
C TYR A 61 5.28 7.38 -0.24
N LYS A 62 6.25 6.90 -1.04
CA LYS A 62 6.39 5.47 -1.31
C LYS A 62 6.63 4.67 -0.05
N ASP A 63 7.51 5.13 0.80
CA ASP A 63 7.83 4.45 2.06
C ASP A 63 6.60 4.39 2.96
N GLY A 64 5.86 5.47 3.06
CA GLY A 64 4.63 5.50 3.83
C GLY A 64 3.59 4.51 3.32
N ARG A 65 3.47 4.42 1.99
CA ARG A 65 2.53 3.49 1.36
C ARG A 65 2.92 2.04 1.67
N ILE A 66 4.20 1.71 1.57
CA ILE A 66 4.68 0.36 1.86
C ILE A 66 4.47 0.01 3.33
N LYS A 67 4.77 0.95 4.22
CA LYS A 67 4.57 0.74 5.65
C LYS A 67 3.10 0.55 6.00
N PHE A 68 2.23 1.30 5.35
CA PHE A 68 0.79 1.14 5.52
C PHE A 68 0.33 -0.25 5.12
N LYS A 69 0.80 -0.72 3.95
CA LYS A 69 0.46 -2.06 3.48
C LYS A 69 0.92 -3.12 4.47
N GLU A 70 2.16 -3.01 4.96
CA GLU A 70 2.71 -3.96 5.92
C GLU A 70 1.88 -3.99 7.21
N ALA A 71 1.47 -2.82 7.69
CA ALA A 71 0.66 -2.73 8.90
C ALA A 71 -0.69 -3.41 8.73
N VAL A 72 -1.34 -3.21 7.59
CA VAL A 72 -2.63 -3.84 7.30
C VAL A 72 -2.46 -5.34 7.17
N GLU A 73 -1.42 -5.79 6.46
CA GLU A 73 -1.16 -7.22 6.31
C GLU A 73 -0.91 -7.89 7.65
N LYS A 74 -0.18 -7.24 8.54
CA LYS A 74 0.04 -7.77 9.89
C LYS A 74 -1.26 -7.89 10.68
N ASN A 75 -2.14 -6.92 10.54
CA ASN A 75 -3.44 -6.97 11.20
C ASN A 75 -4.28 -8.13 10.68
N PHE A 76 -4.32 -8.33 9.37
CA PHE A 76 -5.01 -9.46 8.80
C PHE A 76 -4.42 -10.78 9.28
N GLU A 77 -3.11 -10.85 9.35
CA GLU A 77 -2.42 -12.04 9.82
C GLU A 77 -2.79 -12.38 11.26
N LYS A 78 -2.85 -11.38 12.13
CA LYS A 78 -3.25 -11.57 13.53
C LYS A 78 -4.68 -12.06 13.63
N VAL A 79 -5.60 -11.48 12.89
CA VAL A 79 -6.99 -11.89 12.90
C VAL A 79 -7.12 -13.30 12.36
N ASP A 80 -6.42 -13.61 11.28
CA ASP A 80 -6.45 -14.94 10.70
C ASP A 80 -5.94 -15.99 11.68
N LYS A 81 -4.84 -15.72 12.37
CA LYS A 81 -4.31 -16.61 13.39
C LYS A 81 -5.28 -16.81 14.54
N TYR A 82 -5.94 -15.75 14.96
CA TYR A 82 -6.91 -15.84 16.04
C TYR A 82 -8.01 -16.82 15.69
N PHE A 83 -8.58 -16.70 14.50
CA PHE A 83 -9.68 -17.55 14.10
C PHE A 83 -9.23 -18.95 13.70
N SER A 84 -7.99 -19.13 13.29
CA SER A 84 -7.46 -20.46 12.97
C SER A 84 -6.96 -21.19 14.20
N GLY A 85 -6.26 -20.49 15.10
CA GLY A 85 -5.61 -21.08 16.26
C GLY A 85 -6.56 -21.31 17.43
N SER A 86 -7.58 -20.50 17.56
CA SER A 86 -8.49 -20.59 18.71
C SER A 86 -9.42 -21.79 18.63
N GLN A 87 -9.32 -22.59 17.60
CA GLN A 87 -10.14 -23.79 17.47
C GLN A 87 -9.64 -24.97 18.29
N GLU A 88 -8.45 -24.87 18.81
CA GLU A 88 -7.86 -25.92 19.64
C GLU A 88 -8.42 -25.90 21.10
#